data_4f0d098bf3b337f8a8ebffd4459dbc3f
#
_entry.id   4f0d098bf3b337f8a8ebffd4459dbc3f
#
_cell.length_a   1.000
_cell.length_b   1.000
_cell.length_c   1.000
_cell.angle_alpha   90.00
_cell.angle_beta   90.00
_cell.angle_gamma   90.00
#
_symmetry.space_group_name_H-M   'P 1'
#
loop_
_entity.id
_entity.type
_entity.pdbx_description
1 polymer ?
#
loop_
_entity_poly.entity_id
_entity_poly.type
_entity_poly.pdbx_seq_one_letter_code
_entity_poly.pdbx_strand_id
1 'polypeptide(L)'
;CIVCGNKKLNKFLDLGKTALANNFLEPEDLNLIDEEFYPLRVAYCNNCFHVQLIDHVNPKKMFDNYLYISSASKTLTDHLYSLAKVITRKIPFKRNDLVIDIGSNDGTLLSSFKKIDKKLEVLGVEPAKNLVKFANKKNINCVNSYLDIEVAKGIVSNYGNARLVTSTNSFPHIQNLHNFMNSVNELLSDDGVFVLEAHYLVDLFEQKAFDTVYHCLLYTSDAADDRMR
;
A
#
# COMPACT_ATOMS: atom_id res chain seq x y z
N CYS A 1 4.76 3.35 -19.01
CA CYS A 1 3.81 3.87 -18.04
C CYS A 1 3.00 2.72 -17.45
N ILE A 2 2.99 2.62 -16.13
CA ILE A 2 2.30 1.53 -15.40
C ILE A 2 0.78 1.63 -15.48
N VAL A 3 0.24 2.82 -15.76
CA VAL A 3 -1.21 3.05 -15.91
C VAL A 3 -1.70 2.74 -17.30
N CYS A 4 -1.14 3.39 -18.35
CA CYS A 4 -1.69 3.31 -19.72
C CYS A 4 -0.84 2.48 -20.68
N GLY A 5 0.24 1.86 -20.25
CA GLY A 5 1.13 1.05 -21.11
C GLY A 5 2.01 1.83 -22.09
N ASN A 6 1.91 3.16 -22.17
CA ASN A 6 2.72 3.96 -23.08
C ASN A 6 4.22 3.82 -22.75
N LYS A 7 5.05 3.63 -23.80
CA LYS A 7 6.50 3.48 -23.64
C LYS A 7 7.26 4.80 -23.59
N LYS A 8 6.62 5.92 -23.95
CA LYS A 8 7.25 7.25 -23.97
C LYS A 8 7.04 7.94 -22.63
N LEU A 9 8.11 8.01 -21.85
CA LEU A 9 8.18 8.73 -20.58
C LEU A 9 9.18 9.88 -20.70
N ASN A 10 8.83 11.05 -20.19
CA ASN A 10 9.72 12.20 -20.11
C ASN A 10 10.31 12.31 -18.71
N LYS A 11 11.60 12.02 -18.60
CA LYS A 11 12.34 12.20 -17.33
C LYS A 11 12.45 13.71 -17.04
N PHE A 12 12.14 14.11 -15.81
CA PHE A 12 12.28 15.48 -15.36
C PHE A 12 13.10 15.62 -14.06
N LEU A 13 13.30 14.51 -13.31
CA LEU A 13 14.12 14.48 -12.11
C LEU A 13 15.05 13.26 -12.14
N ASP A 14 16.30 13.48 -11.76
CA ASP A 14 17.32 12.44 -11.64
C ASP A 14 18.13 12.71 -10.36
N LEU A 15 17.95 11.88 -9.37
CA LEU A 15 18.65 11.97 -8.07
C LEU A 15 19.89 11.07 -8.00
N GLY A 16 20.33 10.53 -9.14
CA GLY A 16 21.48 9.64 -9.23
C GLY A 16 21.15 8.24 -8.70
N LYS A 17 22.19 7.58 -8.15
CA LYS A 17 22.03 6.28 -7.49
C LYS A 17 22.05 6.47 -5.99
N THR A 18 21.05 5.89 -5.31
CA THR A 18 20.92 5.94 -3.84
C THR A 18 20.67 4.54 -3.28
N ALA A 19 21.01 4.32 -2.02
CA ALA A 19 20.60 3.14 -1.27
C ALA A 19 19.08 3.08 -1.10
N LEU A 20 18.56 1.91 -0.77
CA LEU A 20 17.12 1.76 -0.51
C LEU A 20 16.75 2.42 0.82
N ALA A 21 15.67 3.21 0.81
CA ALA A 21 15.12 3.77 2.03
C ALA A 21 14.64 2.66 2.98
N ASN A 22 14.79 2.88 4.28
CA ASN A 22 14.45 1.93 5.34
C ASN A 22 15.24 0.60 5.34
N ASN A 23 16.29 0.51 4.54
CA ASN A 23 17.22 -0.62 4.57
C ASN A 23 18.45 -0.25 5.44
N PHE A 24 18.22 -0.11 6.76
CA PHE A 24 19.29 0.24 7.69
C PHE A 24 20.20 -0.96 7.91
N LEU A 25 21.51 -0.73 7.79
CA LEU A 25 22.54 -1.71 8.11
C LEU A 25 22.87 -1.66 9.60
N GLU A 26 23.10 -2.82 10.19
CA GLU A 26 23.62 -2.91 11.55
C GLU A 26 25.11 -2.49 11.55
N PRO A 27 25.67 -1.95 12.64
CA PRO A 27 27.05 -1.52 12.72
C PRO A 27 28.06 -2.61 12.35
N GLU A 28 27.73 -3.87 12.65
CA GLU A 28 28.55 -5.04 12.36
C GLU A 28 28.61 -5.35 10.85
N ASP A 29 27.56 -4.97 10.11
CA ASP A 29 27.41 -5.25 8.69
C ASP A 29 28.08 -4.21 7.78
N LEU A 30 28.43 -3.02 8.31
CA LEU A 30 28.94 -1.90 7.52
C LEU A 30 30.19 -2.22 6.70
N ASN A 31 31.00 -3.20 7.14
CA ASN A 31 32.20 -3.65 6.44
C ASN A 31 32.06 -5.00 5.74
N LEU A 32 30.91 -5.67 5.86
CA LEU A 32 30.67 -7.04 5.39
C LEU A 32 29.70 -7.08 4.23
N ILE A 33 28.83 -6.08 4.09
CA ILE A 33 27.78 -6.00 3.06
C ILE A 33 28.17 -4.98 2.00
N ASP A 34 28.20 -5.40 0.75
CA ASP A 34 28.28 -4.51 -0.41
C ASP A 34 26.87 -3.87 -0.61
N GLU A 35 26.73 -2.62 -0.15
CA GLU A 35 25.43 -1.93 -0.23
C GLU A 35 25.06 -1.67 -1.68
N GLU A 36 23.86 -2.11 -2.07
CA GLU A 36 23.36 -1.92 -3.42
C GLU A 36 22.76 -0.52 -3.60
N PHE A 37 23.18 0.18 -4.65
CA PHE A 37 22.69 1.49 -5.05
C PHE A 37 21.86 1.39 -6.33
N TYR A 38 20.68 1.98 -6.33
CA TYR A 38 19.74 1.95 -7.45
C TYR A 38 19.51 3.34 -8.01
N PRO A 39 19.35 3.52 -9.35
CA PRO A 39 18.95 4.79 -9.92
C PRO A 39 17.60 5.25 -9.35
N LEU A 40 17.49 6.55 -9.06
CA LEU A 40 16.26 7.17 -8.58
C LEU A 40 15.83 8.29 -9.52
N ARG A 41 14.99 7.95 -10.50
CA ARG A 41 14.61 8.84 -11.59
C ARG A 41 13.10 8.92 -11.73
N VAL A 42 12.58 10.14 -11.86
CA VAL A 42 11.14 10.41 -12.00
C VAL A 42 10.83 10.90 -13.41
N ALA A 43 9.73 10.41 -13.96
CA ALA A 43 9.23 10.81 -15.27
C ALA A 43 7.70 10.93 -15.27
N TYR A 44 7.19 11.70 -16.22
CA TYR A 44 5.76 11.71 -16.54
C TYR A 44 5.49 11.03 -17.88
N CYS A 45 4.30 10.47 -18.01
CA CYS A 45 3.83 9.83 -19.24
C CYS A 45 3.31 10.87 -20.23
N ASN A 46 3.75 10.82 -21.52
CA ASN A 46 3.28 11.74 -22.54
C ASN A 46 1.82 11.53 -22.97
N ASN A 47 1.20 10.41 -22.57
CA ASN A 47 -0.16 10.10 -23.00
C ASN A 47 -1.20 10.40 -21.91
N CYS A 48 -0.93 9.99 -20.67
CA CYS A 48 -1.89 10.16 -19.55
C CYS A 48 -1.39 11.09 -18.46
N PHE A 49 -0.19 11.63 -18.59
CA PHE A 49 0.48 12.56 -17.66
C PHE A 49 0.79 11.99 -16.27
N HIS A 50 0.55 10.71 -16.06
CA HIS A 50 0.89 10.03 -14.81
C HIS A 50 2.39 10.15 -14.49
N VAL A 51 2.70 10.54 -13.25
CA VAL A 51 4.06 10.68 -12.75
C VAL A 51 4.49 9.42 -12.02
N GLN A 52 5.64 8.87 -12.39
CA GLN A 52 6.15 7.62 -11.86
C GLN A 52 7.67 7.55 -11.81
N LEU A 53 8.21 6.61 -11.03
CA LEU A 53 9.61 6.21 -11.17
C LEU A 53 9.84 5.47 -12.49
N ILE A 54 11.03 5.65 -13.06
CA ILE A 54 11.47 4.91 -14.24
C ILE A 54 12.02 3.54 -13.83
N ASP A 55 12.78 3.52 -12.72
CA ASP A 55 13.50 2.36 -12.24
C ASP A 55 12.71 1.67 -11.13
N HIS A 56 12.50 0.37 -11.27
CA HIS A 56 11.73 -0.42 -10.31
C HIS A 56 12.65 -1.43 -9.63
N VAL A 57 12.70 -1.41 -8.32
CA VAL A 57 13.41 -2.39 -7.51
C VAL A 57 12.47 -3.56 -7.18
N ASN A 58 13.02 -4.76 -7.05
CA ASN A 58 12.21 -5.92 -6.66
C ASN A 58 11.55 -5.68 -5.29
N PRO A 59 10.20 -5.75 -5.18
CA PRO A 59 9.48 -5.51 -3.93
C PRO A 59 9.96 -6.35 -2.75
N LYS A 60 10.39 -7.59 -3.01
CA LYS A 60 10.91 -8.48 -1.96
C LYS A 60 12.12 -7.92 -1.22
N LYS A 61 12.98 -7.15 -1.92
CA LYS A 61 14.12 -6.49 -1.28
C LYS A 61 13.71 -5.37 -0.32
N MET A 62 12.53 -4.80 -0.52
CA MET A 62 12.04 -3.64 0.24
C MET A 62 11.03 -4.02 1.33
N PHE A 63 10.23 -5.08 1.12
CA PHE A 63 9.04 -5.31 1.94
C PHE A 63 8.98 -6.68 2.64
N ASP A 64 9.83 -7.68 2.30
CA ASP A 64 9.79 -9.00 2.97
C ASP A 64 10.11 -8.90 4.47
N ASN A 65 10.90 -7.91 4.88
CA ASN A 65 11.17 -7.54 6.26
C ASN A 65 11.11 -6.00 6.39
N TYR A 66 9.94 -5.47 6.74
CA TYR A 66 9.70 -4.05 6.72
C TYR A 66 9.76 -3.44 8.11
N LEU A 67 10.63 -2.44 8.29
CA LEU A 67 10.91 -1.87 9.62
C LEU A 67 9.88 -0.87 10.11
N TYR A 68 9.12 -0.25 9.18
CA TYR A 68 8.11 0.73 9.56
C TYR A 68 6.89 0.06 10.18
N ILE A 69 6.51 0.48 11.38
CA ILE A 69 5.36 -0.04 12.12
C ILE A 69 4.34 1.09 12.32
N SER A 70 3.13 0.92 11.81
CA SER A 70 2.07 1.95 11.85
C SER A 70 1.72 2.38 13.28
N SER A 71 1.69 1.44 14.24
CA SER A 71 1.39 1.75 15.63
C SER A 71 2.50 2.49 16.38
N ALA A 72 3.70 2.63 15.81
CA ALA A 72 4.78 3.39 16.44
C ALA A 72 4.50 4.91 16.47
N SER A 73 3.65 5.40 15.55
CA SER A 73 3.23 6.80 15.50
C SER A 73 1.83 6.99 16.09
N LYS A 74 1.72 7.77 17.16
CA LYS A 74 0.43 8.13 17.75
C LYS A 74 -0.43 8.91 16.76
N THR A 75 0.16 9.86 16.02
CA THR A 75 -0.54 10.68 15.02
C THR A 75 -1.16 9.79 13.94
N LEU A 76 -0.40 8.83 13.40
CA LEU A 76 -0.93 7.90 12.41
C LEU A 76 -2.02 6.99 12.99
N THR A 77 -1.84 6.50 14.21
CA THR A 77 -2.85 5.67 14.88
C THR A 77 -4.17 6.42 15.08
N ASP A 78 -4.10 7.69 15.50
CA ASP A 78 -5.27 8.55 15.67
C ASP A 78 -5.94 8.85 14.31
N HIS A 79 -5.15 9.08 13.25
CA HIS A 79 -5.63 9.26 11.89
C HIS A 79 -6.38 8.01 11.39
N LEU A 80 -5.76 6.82 11.47
CA LEU A 80 -6.37 5.55 11.03
C LEU A 80 -7.66 5.24 11.81
N TYR A 81 -7.72 5.56 13.11
CA TYR A 81 -8.95 5.43 13.87
C TYR A 81 -10.03 6.39 13.36
N SER A 82 -9.67 7.64 13.05
CA SER A 82 -10.59 8.64 12.51
C SER A 82 -11.08 8.24 11.12
N LEU A 83 -10.20 7.72 10.26
CA LEU A 83 -10.53 7.18 8.94
C LEU A 83 -11.54 6.04 9.06
N ALA A 84 -11.27 5.03 9.89
CA ALA A 84 -12.20 3.93 10.13
C ALA A 84 -13.58 4.43 10.62
N LYS A 85 -13.61 5.47 11.47
CA LYS A 85 -14.84 6.09 11.97
C LYS A 85 -15.63 6.81 10.86
N VAL A 86 -14.94 7.48 9.95
CA VAL A 86 -15.58 8.12 8.77
C VAL A 86 -16.16 7.06 7.85
N ILE A 87 -15.39 6.02 7.54
CA ILE A 87 -15.82 4.93 6.66
C ILE A 87 -17.06 4.22 7.24
N THR A 88 -17.04 3.86 8.52
CA THR A 88 -18.17 3.17 9.15
C THR A 88 -19.44 4.01 9.24
N ARG A 89 -19.35 5.33 9.17
CA ARG A 89 -20.52 6.22 9.08
C ARG A 89 -21.09 6.32 7.66
N LYS A 90 -20.23 6.16 6.64
CA LYS A 90 -20.63 6.31 5.23
C LYS A 90 -21.09 4.99 4.60
N ILE A 91 -20.51 3.87 5.04
CA ILE A 91 -20.83 2.55 4.51
C ILE A 91 -21.68 1.82 5.56
N PRO A 92 -22.93 1.42 5.20
CA PRO A 92 -23.75 0.60 6.08
C PRO A 92 -23.16 -0.83 6.14
N PHE A 93 -22.76 -1.24 7.34
CA PHE A 93 -22.28 -2.59 7.60
C PHE A 93 -23.36 -3.46 8.24
N LYS A 94 -23.37 -4.73 7.86
CA LYS A 94 -24.15 -5.79 8.49
C LYS A 94 -23.26 -6.60 9.44
N ARG A 95 -23.87 -7.44 10.24
CA ARG A 95 -23.14 -8.38 11.09
C ARG A 95 -22.32 -9.34 10.22
N ASN A 96 -21.06 -9.55 10.60
CA ASN A 96 -20.08 -10.42 9.93
C ASN A 96 -19.65 -9.92 8.53
N ASP A 97 -19.95 -8.66 8.16
CA ASP A 97 -19.35 -8.08 6.97
C ASP A 97 -17.83 -8.10 7.10
N LEU A 98 -17.17 -8.52 6.03
CA LEU A 98 -15.74 -8.65 5.96
C LEU A 98 -15.10 -7.32 5.51
N VAL A 99 -14.10 -6.87 6.27
CA VAL A 99 -13.21 -5.76 5.95
C VAL A 99 -11.82 -6.31 5.68
N ILE A 100 -11.28 -6.06 4.50
CA ILE A 100 -9.92 -6.45 4.13
C ILE A 100 -9.05 -5.21 4.01
N ASP A 101 -7.85 -5.24 4.59
CA ASP A 101 -6.84 -4.17 4.44
C ASP A 101 -5.61 -4.71 3.72
N ILE A 102 -5.25 -4.09 2.58
CA ILE A 102 -4.13 -4.51 1.74
C ILE A 102 -2.90 -3.65 2.07
N GLY A 103 -1.78 -4.29 2.41
CA GLY A 103 -0.64 -3.66 3.05
C GLY A 103 -0.97 -3.29 4.49
N SER A 104 -1.60 -4.22 5.21
CA SER A 104 -2.21 -3.98 6.52
C SER A 104 -1.22 -3.66 7.63
N ASN A 105 0.08 -3.74 7.35
CA ASN A 105 1.14 -3.50 8.32
C ASN A 105 0.92 -4.32 9.59
N ASP A 106 0.95 -3.72 10.76
CA ASP A 106 0.72 -4.36 12.05
C ASP A 106 -0.78 -4.45 12.45
N GLY A 107 -1.71 -4.27 11.50
CA GLY A 107 -3.15 -4.38 11.69
C GLY A 107 -3.79 -3.21 12.45
N THR A 108 -3.14 -2.05 12.51
CA THR A 108 -3.65 -0.89 13.28
C THR A 108 -4.98 -0.36 12.75
N LEU A 109 -5.16 -0.26 11.42
CA LEU A 109 -6.45 0.15 10.82
C LEU A 109 -7.54 -0.88 11.11
N LEU A 110 -7.27 -2.16 10.91
CA LEU A 110 -8.21 -3.26 11.19
C LEU A 110 -8.61 -3.33 12.66
N SER A 111 -7.65 -3.09 13.56
CA SER A 111 -7.93 -2.96 15.01
C SER A 111 -8.87 -1.80 15.30
N SER A 112 -8.79 -0.72 14.53
CA SER A 112 -9.69 0.44 14.66
C SER A 112 -11.12 0.09 14.24
N PHE A 113 -11.32 -0.63 13.14
CA PHE A 113 -12.64 -1.16 12.75
C PHE A 113 -13.24 -2.06 13.83
N LYS A 114 -12.46 -3.01 14.36
CA LYS A 114 -12.93 -3.90 15.45
C LYS A 114 -13.29 -3.15 16.74
N LYS A 115 -12.60 -2.04 17.06
CA LYS A 115 -12.95 -1.18 18.20
C LYS A 115 -14.27 -0.43 17.98
N ILE A 116 -14.56 -0.01 16.74
CA ILE A 116 -15.78 0.74 16.40
C ILE A 116 -16.97 -0.22 16.33
N ASP A 117 -16.83 -1.35 15.67
CA ASP A 117 -17.85 -2.38 15.59
C ASP A 117 -17.24 -3.79 15.72
N LYS A 118 -17.49 -4.42 16.87
CA LYS A 118 -17.02 -5.77 17.18
C LYS A 118 -17.65 -6.87 16.31
N LYS A 119 -18.72 -6.56 15.59
CA LYS A 119 -19.44 -7.54 14.74
C LYS A 119 -18.80 -7.69 13.35
N LEU A 120 -17.91 -6.77 12.98
CA LEU A 120 -17.17 -6.86 11.71
C LEU A 120 -16.15 -7.99 11.78
N GLU A 121 -16.00 -8.71 10.67
CA GLU A 121 -14.86 -9.57 10.44
C GLU A 121 -13.74 -8.75 9.77
N VAL A 122 -12.49 -9.01 10.14
CA VAL A 122 -11.36 -8.25 9.60
C VAL A 122 -10.24 -9.19 9.18
N LEU A 123 -9.59 -8.89 8.05
CA LEU A 123 -8.49 -9.67 7.51
C LEU A 123 -7.44 -8.73 6.91
N GLY A 124 -6.18 -8.94 7.27
CA GLY A 124 -5.04 -8.26 6.65
C GLY A 124 -4.47 -9.06 5.48
N VAL A 125 -3.90 -8.36 4.50
CA VAL A 125 -3.00 -8.93 3.50
C VAL A 125 -1.69 -8.17 3.60
N GLU A 126 -0.60 -8.83 4.03
CA GLU A 126 0.67 -8.18 4.36
C GLU A 126 1.86 -9.09 3.99
N PRO A 127 2.76 -8.64 3.08
CA PRO A 127 3.91 -9.45 2.69
C PRO A 127 5.00 -9.57 3.78
N ALA A 128 5.16 -8.55 4.64
CA ALA A 128 6.22 -8.52 5.65
C ALA A 128 5.93 -9.46 6.81
N LYS A 129 6.72 -10.55 6.91
CA LYS A 129 6.55 -11.58 7.94
C LYS A 129 6.64 -11.05 9.38
N ASN A 130 7.50 -10.06 9.61
CA ASN A 130 7.65 -9.43 10.91
C ASN A 130 6.39 -8.66 11.31
N LEU A 131 5.74 -7.96 10.37
CA LEU A 131 4.51 -7.18 10.62
C LEU A 131 3.31 -8.08 10.87
N VAL A 132 3.17 -9.16 10.12
CA VAL A 132 2.13 -10.19 10.35
C VAL A 132 2.20 -10.73 11.79
N LYS A 133 3.40 -10.93 12.34
CA LYS A 133 3.56 -11.35 13.73
C LYS A 133 3.02 -10.30 14.73
N PHE A 134 3.18 -9.01 14.44
CA PHE A 134 2.62 -7.93 15.27
C PHE A 134 1.09 -7.85 15.16
N ALA A 135 0.53 -8.00 13.95
CA ALA A 135 -0.91 -8.05 13.73
C ALA A 135 -1.56 -9.23 14.49
N ASN A 136 -0.95 -10.42 14.39
CA ASN A 136 -1.44 -11.62 15.10
C ASN A 136 -1.44 -11.43 16.63
N LYS A 137 -0.45 -10.73 17.21
CA LYS A 137 -0.45 -10.38 18.64
C LYS A 137 -1.63 -9.48 19.05
N LYS A 138 -2.21 -8.75 18.09
CA LYS A 138 -3.41 -7.91 18.27
C LYS A 138 -4.71 -8.68 17.94
N ASN A 139 -4.65 -9.99 17.71
CA ASN A 139 -5.77 -10.83 17.25
C ASN A 139 -6.33 -10.37 15.90
N ILE A 140 -5.48 -9.88 15.01
CA ILE A 140 -5.81 -9.57 13.61
C ILE A 140 -5.19 -10.65 12.73
N ASN A 141 -6.05 -11.43 12.08
CA ASN A 141 -5.61 -12.42 11.11
C ASN A 141 -5.04 -11.75 9.86
N CYS A 142 -3.91 -12.26 9.36
CA CYS A 142 -3.29 -11.77 8.15
C CYS A 142 -2.87 -12.90 7.23
N VAL A 143 -3.15 -12.74 5.95
CA VAL A 143 -2.56 -13.54 4.87
C VAL A 143 -1.17 -12.97 4.58
N ASN A 144 -0.12 -13.76 4.82
CA ASN A 144 1.25 -13.33 4.59
C ASN A 144 1.62 -13.49 3.11
N SER A 145 1.22 -12.56 2.29
CA SER A 145 1.48 -12.55 0.84
C SER A 145 1.38 -11.15 0.26
N TYR A 146 1.97 -10.97 -0.93
CA TYR A 146 1.56 -9.91 -1.84
C TYR A 146 0.19 -10.24 -2.43
N LEU A 147 -0.67 -9.23 -2.62
CA LEU A 147 -1.96 -9.46 -3.27
C LEU A 147 -1.77 -9.70 -4.76
N ASP A 148 -2.30 -10.82 -5.24
CA ASP A 148 -2.53 -11.14 -6.64
C ASP A 148 -3.88 -11.86 -6.79
N ILE A 149 -4.24 -12.21 -8.02
CA ILE A 149 -5.54 -12.81 -8.31
C ILE A 149 -5.72 -14.18 -7.66
N GLU A 150 -4.66 -14.97 -7.51
CA GLU A 150 -4.75 -16.30 -6.90
C GLU A 150 -4.90 -16.19 -5.37
N VAL A 151 -4.20 -15.24 -4.75
CA VAL A 151 -4.38 -14.90 -3.33
C VAL A 151 -5.79 -14.39 -3.08
N ALA A 152 -6.31 -13.51 -3.95
CA ALA A 152 -7.68 -12.99 -3.86
C ALA A 152 -8.72 -14.11 -3.91
N LYS A 153 -8.65 -15.01 -4.87
CA LYS A 153 -9.53 -16.20 -4.97
C LYS A 153 -9.44 -17.09 -3.74
N GLY A 154 -8.22 -17.32 -3.23
CA GLY A 154 -8.02 -18.08 -2.01
C GLY A 154 -8.68 -17.43 -0.79
N ILE A 155 -8.62 -16.10 -0.68
CA ILE A 155 -9.32 -15.35 0.37
C ILE A 155 -10.83 -15.50 0.22
N VAL A 156 -11.38 -15.28 -0.97
CA VAL A 156 -12.82 -15.40 -1.23
C VAL A 156 -13.32 -16.80 -0.91
N SER A 157 -12.58 -17.84 -1.27
CA SER A 157 -12.92 -19.23 -0.97
C SER A 157 -12.99 -19.51 0.53
N ASN A 158 -12.14 -18.89 1.35
CA ASN A 158 -12.05 -19.18 2.78
C ASN A 158 -12.88 -18.24 3.65
N TYR A 159 -13.07 -16.97 3.24
CA TYR A 159 -13.67 -15.91 4.04
C TYR A 159 -14.90 -15.27 3.41
N GLY A 160 -15.17 -15.54 2.11
CA GLY A 160 -16.19 -14.86 1.33
C GLY A 160 -15.73 -13.50 0.79
N ASN A 161 -16.65 -12.83 0.08
CA ASN A 161 -16.40 -11.51 -0.48
C ASN A 161 -16.47 -10.41 0.58
N ALA A 162 -15.67 -9.37 0.40
CA ALA A 162 -15.54 -8.26 1.34
C ALA A 162 -16.57 -7.16 1.06
N ARG A 163 -17.18 -6.63 2.12
CA ARG A 163 -17.98 -5.39 2.07
C ARG A 163 -17.09 -4.15 1.91
N LEU A 164 -15.88 -4.22 2.42
CA LEU A 164 -14.90 -3.14 2.33
C LEU A 164 -13.51 -3.73 2.07
N VAL A 165 -12.83 -3.17 1.08
CA VAL A 165 -11.39 -3.34 0.89
C VAL A 165 -10.72 -1.99 1.08
N THR A 166 -9.66 -1.92 1.89
CA THR A 166 -8.87 -0.72 2.10
C THR A 166 -7.43 -0.91 1.63
N SER A 167 -6.78 0.18 1.22
CA SER A 167 -5.35 0.24 0.95
C SER A 167 -4.86 1.63 1.34
N THR A 168 -4.21 1.74 2.51
CA THR A 168 -3.72 3.02 3.03
C THR A 168 -2.21 3.10 2.89
N ASN A 169 -1.73 4.05 2.09
CA ASN A 169 -0.32 4.29 1.80
C ASN A 169 0.46 3.09 1.23
N SER A 170 -0.22 2.03 0.78
CA SER A 170 0.40 0.86 0.15
C SER A 170 0.22 0.83 -1.38
N PHE A 171 -0.84 1.46 -1.89
CA PHE A 171 -1.13 1.51 -3.33
C PHE A 171 0.04 2.08 -4.17
N PRO A 172 0.75 3.15 -3.78
CA PRO A 172 1.88 3.68 -4.53
C PRO A 172 3.07 2.73 -4.69
N HIS A 173 3.09 1.62 -3.96
CA HIS A 173 4.14 0.60 -4.03
C HIS A 173 3.84 -0.53 -5.03
N ILE A 174 2.67 -0.53 -5.66
CA ILE A 174 2.20 -1.62 -6.53
C ILE A 174 2.78 -1.47 -7.93
N GLN A 175 3.53 -2.46 -8.40
CA GLN A 175 4.14 -2.45 -9.73
C GLN A 175 3.14 -2.80 -10.85
N ASN A 176 2.23 -3.73 -10.60
CA ASN A 176 1.22 -4.18 -11.57
C ASN A 176 -0.18 -3.75 -11.13
N LEU A 177 -0.54 -2.50 -11.47
CA LEU A 177 -1.81 -1.90 -11.08
C LEU A 177 -3.03 -2.66 -11.63
N HIS A 178 -2.96 -3.14 -12.87
CA HIS A 178 -4.09 -3.86 -13.48
C HIS A 178 -4.37 -5.18 -12.76
N ASN A 179 -3.31 -5.95 -12.44
CA ASN A 179 -3.47 -7.19 -11.68
C ASN A 179 -4.00 -6.90 -10.25
N PHE A 180 -3.48 -5.86 -9.62
CA PHE A 180 -3.94 -5.42 -8.31
C PHE A 180 -5.43 -5.04 -8.32
N MET A 181 -5.89 -4.22 -9.27
CA MET A 181 -7.29 -3.82 -9.36
C MET A 181 -8.22 -4.99 -9.69
N ASN A 182 -7.77 -5.93 -10.54
CA ASN A 182 -8.51 -7.17 -10.78
C ASN A 182 -8.62 -8.01 -9.50
N SER A 183 -7.57 -8.07 -8.69
CA SER A 183 -7.58 -8.77 -7.40
C SER A 183 -8.50 -8.10 -6.39
N VAL A 184 -8.52 -6.75 -6.34
CA VAL A 184 -9.46 -5.99 -5.51
C VAL A 184 -10.91 -6.26 -5.94
N ASN A 185 -11.17 -6.27 -7.24
CA ASN A 185 -12.50 -6.57 -7.78
C ASN A 185 -12.97 -8.00 -7.43
N GLU A 186 -12.06 -8.98 -7.46
CA GLU A 186 -12.33 -10.36 -7.03
C GLU A 186 -12.70 -10.43 -5.55
N LEU A 187 -12.03 -9.62 -4.69
CA LEU A 187 -12.28 -9.59 -3.25
C LEU A 187 -13.64 -8.97 -2.88
N LEU A 188 -14.12 -8.00 -3.66
CA LEU A 188 -15.32 -7.23 -3.32
C LEU A 188 -16.61 -8.02 -3.53
N SER A 189 -17.59 -7.81 -2.66
CA SER A 189 -18.99 -8.16 -2.90
C SER A 189 -19.62 -7.23 -3.95
N ASP A 190 -20.79 -7.58 -4.49
CA ASP A 190 -21.50 -6.79 -5.51
C ASP A 190 -21.76 -5.34 -5.05
N ASP A 191 -22.01 -5.14 -3.75
CA ASP A 191 -22.17 -3.83 -3.13
C ASP A 191 -20.94 -3.38 -2.35
N GLY A 192 -19.79 -4.04 -2.57
CA GLY A 192 -18.52 -3.78 -1.91
C GLY A 192 -17.90 -2.43 -2.31
N VAL A 193 -17.11 -1.86 -1.41
CA VAL A 193 -16.45 -0.57 -1.61
C VAL A 193 -14.94 -0.72 -1.46
N PHE A 194 -14.18 -0.13 -2.39
CA PHE A 194 -12.74 0.05 -2.24
C PHE A 194 -12.44 1.46 -1.75
N VAL A 195 -11.66 1.56 -0.67
CA VAL A 195 -11.18 2.85 -0.12
C VAL A 195 -9.68 2.91 -0.21
N LEU A 196 -9.21 3.92 -0.93
CA LEU A 196 -7.80 4.18 -1.16
C LEU A 196 -7.36 5.46 -0.45
N GLU A 197 -6.22 5.40 0.25
CA GLU A 197 -5.49 6.57 0.73
C GLU A 197 -4.05 6.53 0.20
N ALA A 198 -3.65 7.61 -0.48
CA ALA A 198 -2.31 7.75 -1.04
C ALA A 198 -1.91 9.23 -1.07
N HIS A 199 -0.61 9.50 -1.18
CA HIS A 199 -0.09 10.86 -1.34
C HIS A 199 -0.59 11.49 -2.65
N TYR A 200 -0.95 12.77 -2.59
CA TYR A 200 -1.38 13.52 -3.75
C TYR A 200 -0.21 14.34 -4.32
N LEU A 201 0.04 14.20 -5.62
CA LEU A 201 1.21 14.78 -6.28
C LEU A 201 1.27 16.31 -6.16
N VAL A 202 0.13 17.00 -6.30
CA VAL A 202 0.09 18.45 -6.23
C VAL A 202 0.54 18.95 -4.87
N ASP A 203 0.06 18.31 -3.78
CA ASP A 203 0.47 18.64 -2.41
C ASP A 203 1.98 18.47 -2.21
N LEU A 204 2.57 17.42 -2.81
CA LEU A 204 4.02 17.19 -2.74
C LEU A 204 4.81 18.32 -3.42
N PHE A 205 4.32 18.83 -4.56
CA PHE A 205 4.94 19.96 -5.24
C PHE A 205 4.77 21.27 -4.46
N GLU A 206 3.57 21.56 -3.98
CA GLU A 206 3.28 22.80 -3.25
C GLU A 206 4.05 22.87 -1.94
N GLN A 207 4.15 21.73 -1.23
CA GLN A 207 4.89 21.63 0.05
C GLN A 207 6.40 21.41 -0.14
N LYS A 208 6.88 21.26 -1.39
CA LYS A 208 8.28 20.95 -1.74
C LYS A 208 8.82 19.70 -1.02
N ALA A 209 7.98 18.68 -0.87
CA ALA A 209 8.26 17.45 -0.14
C ALA A 209 9.11 16.48 -0.99
N PHE A 210 10.32 16.88 -1.41
CA PHE A 210 11.23 16.06 -2.22
C PHE A 210 11.78 14.84 -1.48
N ASP A 211 11.79 14.88 -0.16
CA ASP A 211 12.16 13.80 0.73
C ASP A 211 11.22 12.59 0.65
N THR A 212 10.07 12.76 0.02
CA THR A 212 9.14 11.65 -0.27
C THR A 212 9.46 10.89 -1.57
N VAL A 213 10.47 11.31 -2.35
CA VAL A 213 10.90 10.59 -3.56
C VAL A 213 11.90 9.51 -3.19
N TYR A 214 11.47 8.26 -3.15
CA TYR A 214 12.33 7.09 -2.90
C TYR A 214 11.78 5.83 -3.58
N HIS A 215 12.60 4.78 -3.70
CA HIS A 215 12.38 3.63 -4.59
C HIS A 215 11.11 2.83 -4.34
N CYS A 216 10.58 2.83 -3.12
CA CYS A 216 9.36 2.08 -2.84
C CYS A 216 8.09 2.83 -3.27
N LEU A 217 8.11 4.16 -3.43
CA LEU A 217 7.00 4.95 -3.96
C LEU A 217 7.11 5.03 -5.48
N LEU A 218 6.58 4.04 -6.18
CA LEU A 218 6.68 3.93 -7.64
C LEU A 218 5.96 5.06 -8.37
N TYR A 219 4.96 5.66 -7.74
CA TYR A 219 4.16 6.78 -8.27
C TYR A 219 3.43 7.50 -7.14
N THR A 220 2.85 8.64 -7.48
CA THR A 220 1.97 9.41 -6.59
C THR A 220 0.62 9.58 -7.27
N SER A 221 -0.46 9.67 -6.47
CA SER A 221 -1.80 9.98 -6.99
C SER A 221 -1.82 11.31 -7.72
N ASP A 222 -2.35 11.34 -8.94
CA ASP A 222 -2.52 12.52 -9.76
C ASP A 222 -3.84 12.47 -10.55
N ALA A 223 -4.10 13.47 -11.38
CA ALA A 223 -5.33 13.53 -12.20
C ALA A 223 -5.50 12.34 -13.17
N ALA A 224 -4.44 11.55 -13.44
CA ALA A 224 -4.53 10.35 -14.28
C ALA A 224 -5.23 9.20 -13.54
N ASP A 225 -5.16 9.15 -12.21
CA ASP A 225 -5.80 8.11 -11.39
C ASP A 225 -7.32 8.21 -11.43
N ASP A 226 -7.88 9.40 -11.65
CA ASP A 226 -9.32 9.63 -11.80
C ASP A 226 -9.91 8.95 -13.04
N ARG A 227 -9.09 8.60 -14.03
CA ARG A 227 -9.52 7.88 -15.25
C ARG A 227 -9.65 6.37 -15.06
N MET A 228 -9.26 5.83 -13.91
CA MET A 228 -9.38 4.41 -13.57
C MET A 228 -10.66 4.08 -12.78
N ARG A 229 -11.53 5.05 -12.59
CA ARG A 229 -12.85 4.90 -11.95
C ARG A 229 -13.91 4.39 -12.90
#